data_c21e42535c6697ca68585dc2be4c5f00
#
_entry.id   c21e42535c6697ca68585dc2be4c5f00
#
_cell.length_a   1.000
_cell.length_b   1.000
_cell.length_c   1.000
_cell.angle_alpha   90.00
_cell.angle_beta   90.00
_cell.angle_gamma   90.00
#
_symmetry.space_group_name_H-M   'P 1'
#
loop_
_entity.id
_entity.type
_entity.pdbx_description
1 polymer ?
#
loop_
_entity_poly.entity_id
_entity_poly.type
_entity_poly.pdbx_seq_one_letter_code
_entity_poly.pdbx_strand_id
1 'polypeptide(L)'
;MKLQCNTGGFSCFLTLSLSPTDIGDSFSHAVETVDRSLCDFCSIDVPFGGITVVLSDDFQQTLPVIIKATHEETVLATVQRSHLWHNICLLHLKENMCLNHNCQQNQFAHWLLQLGHGSTVDVNTGSASIYLPPNIICKTQADLIHFLYSTTPYVSMPSLQYFYKRVLLAPLNDNVRKLNMHILNLFPDHPHTYSSADT
;
A
#
# COMPACT_ATOMS: atom_id res chain seq x y z
N MET A 1 4.87 -11.22 -3.93
CA MET A 1 5.35 -12.27 -2.98
C MET A 1 6.83 -12.50 -3.21
N LYS A 2 7.68 -12.17 -2.26
CA LYS A 2 9.12 -12.48 -2.33
C LYS A 2 9.41 -13.59 -1.33
N LEU A 3 9.82 -14.75 -1.83
CA LEU A 3 10.33 -15.86 -1.02
C LEU A 3 11.84 -15.71 -0.92
N GLN A 4 12.36 -15.54 0.28
CA GLN A 4 13.79 -15.51 0.53
C GLN A 4 14.12 -16.64 1.52
N CYS A 5 14.72 -17.69 1.00
CA CYS A 5 15.18 -18.81 1.82
C CYS A 5 16.67 -18.61 2.11
N ASN A 6 17.04 -18.48 3.37
CA ASN A 6 18.42 -18.36 3.79
C ASN A 6 18.87 -19.68 4.42
N THR A 7 19.65 -20.45 3.68
CA THR A 7 20.13 -21.79 4.08
C THR A 7 21.48 -21.70 4.80
N GLY A 8 21.48 -21.08 5.96
CA GLY A 8 22.67 -21.03 6.82
C GLY A 8 22.37 -21.61 8.20
N GLY A 9 22.50 -22.94 8.36
CA GLY A 9 22.41 -23.63 9.65
C GLY A 9 20.99 -23.79 10.21
N PHE A 10 20.37 -24.95 10.02
CA PHE A 10 19.23 -25.57 10.70
C PHE A 10 17.96 -24.75 11.08
N SER A 11 17.80 -23.51 10.63
CA SER A 11 16.56 -22.77 10.76
C SER A 11 16.14 -22.21 9.40
N CYS A 12 15.08 -22.76 8.81
CA CYS A 12 14.46 -22.18 7.62
C CYS A 12 13.63 -20.98 8.05
N PHE A 13 13.96 -19.79 7.52
CA PHE A 13 13.17 -18.59 7.72
C PHE A 13 12.47 -18.24 6.41
N LEU A 14 11.16 -18.07 6.46
CA LEU A 14 10.37 -17.58 5.36
C LEU A 14 9.90 -16.17 5.68
N THR A 15 10.30 -15.19 4.88
CA THR A 15 9.78 -13.82 5.00
C THR A 15 8.72 -13.60 3.93
N LEU A 16 7.50 -13.37 4.36
CA LEU A 16 6.37 -12.99 3.50
C LEU A 16 6.13 -11.49 3.67
N SER A 17 6.45 -10.71 2.65
CA SER A 17 6.01 -9.34 2.52
C SER A 17 4.78 -9.33 1.62
N LEU A 18 3.64 -9.03 2.19
CA LEU A 18 2.36 -9.03 1.51
C LEU A 18 1.93 -7.58 1.32
N SER A 19 1.73 -7.18 0.07
CA SER A 19 1.14 -5.89 -0.24
C SER A 19 -0.37 -6.05 -0.37
N PRO A 20 -1.19 -5.17 0.24
CA PRO A 20 -2.65 -5.22 0.12
C PRO A 20 -3.14 -5.12 -1.33
N THR A 21 -2.30 -4.60 -2.24
CA THR A 21 -2.60 -4.42 -3.66
C THR A 21 -2.41 -5.68 -4.50
N ASP A 22 -1.65 -6.66 -4.01
CA ASP A 22 -1.27 -7.84 -4.79
C ASP A 22 -2.25 -9.01 -4.63
N ILE A 23 -3.18 -8.93 -3.67
CA ILE A 23 -4.08 -10.03 -3.34
C ILE A 23 -5.52 -9.52 -3.33
N GLY A 24 -6.18 -9.66 -4.48
CA GLY A 24 -7.56 -9.24 -4.68
C GLY A 24 -8.60 -10.00 -3.85
N ASP A 25 -8.23 -11.12 -3.25
CA ASP A 25 -9.11 -11.95 -2.43
C ASP A 25 -8.44 -12.22 -1.08
N SER A 26 -9.08 -11.76 -0.03
CA SER A 26 -8.91 -12.18 1.37
C SER A 26 -7.46 -12.48 1.83
N PHE A 27 -6.80 -11.50 2.41
CA PHE A 27 -5.45 -11.62 2.98
C PHE A 27 -5.29 -12.82 3.94
N SER A 28 -6.32 -13.15 4.73
CA SER A 28 -6.35 -14.33 5.59
C SER A 28 -6.22 -15.63 4.80
N HIS A 29 -6.96 -15.77 3.70
CA HIS A 29 -6.91 -16.98 2.87
C HIS A 29 -5.55 -17.18 2.19
N ALA A 30 -4.84 -16.11 1.83
CA ALA A 30 -3.51 -16.23 1.26
C ALA A 30 -2.51 -16.78 2.29
N VAL A 31 -2.55 -16.28 3.53
CA VAL A 31 -1.71 -16.77 4.63
C VAL A 31 -2.05 -18.22 4.98
N GLU A 32 -3.34 -18.57 5.05
CA GLU A 32 -3.80 -19.93 5.30
C GLU A 32 -3.44 -20.91 4.17
N THR A 33 -3.42 -20.45 2.93
CA THR A 33 -2.96 -21.26 1.79
C THR A 33 -1.47 -21.58 1.89
N VAL A 34 -0.66 -20.57 2.28
CA VAL A 34 0.77 -20.80 2.53
C VAL A 34 0.99 -21.77 3.68
N ASP A 35 0.26 -21.60 4.79
CA ASP A 35 0.32 -22.50 5.93
C ASP A 35 0.04 -23.95 5.51
N ARG A 36 -1.08 -24.18 4.83
CA ARG A 36 -1.48 -25.51 4.33
C ARG A 36 -0.42 -26.10 3.41
N SER A 37 0.10 -25.29 2.46
CA SER A 37 1.12 -25.76 1.53
C SER A 37 2.42 -26.15 2.23
N LEU A 38 2.81 -25.44 3.29
CA LEU A 38 3.99 -25.76 4.09
C LEU A 38 3.77 -26.99 4.97
N CYS A 39 2.59 -27.16 5.56
CA CYS A 39 2.22 -28.36 6.30
C CYS A 39 2.28 -29.61 5.40
N ASP A 40 1.72 -29.52 4.19
CA ASP A 40 1.76 -30.61 3.20
C ASP A 40 3.20 -30.94 2.78
N PHE A 41 4.00 -29.91 2.48
CA PHE A 41 5.39 -30.06 2.05
C PHE A 41 6.27 -30.69 3.13
N CYS A 42 6.12 -30.24 4.38
CA CYS A 42 6.88 -30.75 5.51
C CYS A 42 6.32 -32.07 6.07
N SER A 43 5.07 -32.42 5.72
CA SER A 43 4.31 -33.56 6.31
C SER A 43 4.19 -33.43 7.84
N ILE A 44 4.04 -32.21 8.36
CA ILE A 44 3.95 -31.89 9.78
C ILE A 44 2.72 -30.98 9.99
N ASP A 45 1.79 -31.45 10.83
CA ASP A 45 0.55 -30.75 11.17
C ASP A 45 0.76 -29.78 12.36
N VAL A 46 1.59 -28.76 12.12
CA VAL A 46 1.79 -27.62 13.01
C VAL A 46 1.84 -26.35 12.16
N PRO A 47 1.54 -25.17 12.72
CA PRO A 47 1.54 -23.93 11.94
C PRO A 47 2.78 -23.76 11.06
N PHE A 48 2.56 -23.50 9.78
CA PHE A 48 3.56 -23.36 8.72
C PHE A 48 4.50 -24.57 8.57
N GLY A 49 4.03 -25.79 8.91
CA GLY A 49 4.86 -26.99 8.85
C GLY A 49 6.08 -26.93 9.79
N GLY A 50 6.02 -26.13 10.86
CA GLY A 50 7.12 -25.92 11.80
C GLY A 50 8.21 -24.96 11.28
N ILE A 51 8.01 -24.33 10.14
CA ILE A 51 8.93 -23.31 9.61
C ILE A 51 8.68 -21.97 10.29
N THR A 52 9.74 -21.25 10.68
CA THR A 52 9.60 -19.90 11.21
C THR A 52 9.23 -18.95 10.07
N VAL A 53 8.05 -18.33 10.18
CA VAL A 53 7.53 -17.38 9.19
C VAL A 53 7.50 -15.98 9.79
N VAL A 54 8.00 -14.99 9.06
CA VAL A 54 7.90 -13.58 9.41
C VAL A 54 6.94 -12.91 8.44
N LEU A 55 5.81 -12.41 8.97
CA LEU A 55 4.85 -11.61 8.22
C LEU A 55 5.17 -10.12 8.46
N SER A 56 5.25 -9.34 7.38
CA SER A 56 5.45 -7.89 7.47
C SER A 56 4.29 -7.19 6.78
N ASP A 57 3.55 -6.41 7.56
CA ASP A 57 2.42 -5.63 7.07
C ASP A 57 2.20 -4.38 7.95
N ASP A 58 1.38 -3.45 7.46
CA ASP A 58 0.98 -2.25 8.16
C ASP A 58 -0.55 -2.16 8.20
N PHE A 59 -1.12 -2.47 9.36
CA PHE A 59 -2.58 -2.42 9.60
C PHE A 59 -3.18 -1.01 9.57
N GLN A 60 -2.36 0.03 9.48
CA GLN A 60 -2.81 1.42 9.32
C GLN A 60 -3.01 1.81 7.84
N GLN A 61 -2.62 0.94 6.92
CA GLN A 61 -2.89 1.11 5.50
C GLN A 61 -4.33 0.70 5.15
N THR A 62 -4.69 0.86 3.87
CA THR A 62 -6.01 0.50 3.37
C THR A 62 -6.32 -0.97 3.60
N LEU A 63 -7.55 -1.24 4.05
CA LEU A 63 -8.09 -2.60 4.18
C LEU A 63 -8.08 -3.34 2.84
N PRO A 64 -8.10 -4.69 2.85
CA PRO A 64 -8.24 -5.49 1.64
C PRO A 64 -9.46 -5.05 0.82
N VAL A 65 -9.30 -4.95 -0.49
CA VAL A 65 -10.40 -4.61 -1.40
C VAL A 65 -11.07 -5.90 -1.85
N ILE A 66 -12.27 -6.16 -1.34
CA ILE A 66 -13.11 -7.29 -1.77
C ILE A 66 -14.20 -6.74 -2.64
N ILE A 67 -14.33 -7.27 -3.86
CA ILE A 67 -15.31 -6.80 -4.83
C ILE A 67 -16.73 -7.02 -4.30
N LYS A 68 -17.51 -5.92 -4.20
CA LYS A 68 -18.90 -5.91 -3.70
C LYS A 68 -19.08 -6.36 -2.25
N ALA A 69 -18.01 -6.45 -1.46
CA ALA A 69 -18.10 -6.81 -0.05
C ALA A 69 -18.69 -5.70 0.80
N THR A 70 -19.36 -6.11 1.84
CA THR A 70 -19.77 -5.22 2.94
C THR A 70 -18.58 -4.87 3.82
N HIS A 71 -18.73 -3.87 4.69
CA HIS A 71 -17.70 -3.53 5.66
C HIS A 71 -17.36 -4.71 6.58
N GLU A 72 -18.34 -5.47 7.00
CA GLU A 72 -18.19 -6.65 7.85
C GLU A 72 -17.35 -7.73 7.16
N GLU A 73 -17.66 -8.06 5.89
CA GLU A 73 -16.91 -9.03 5.09
C GLU A 73 -15.46 -8.59 4.90
N THR A 74 -15.22 -7.29 4.70
CA THR A 74 -13.87 -6.74 4.60
C THR A 74 -13.08 -6.93 5.89
N VAL A 75 -13.70 -6.71 7.05
CA VAL A 75 -13.06 -6.93 8.36
C VAL A 75 -12.78 -8.42 8.59
N LEU A 76 -13.71 -9.30 8.20
CA LEU A 76 -13.53 -10.76 8.33
C LEU A 76 -12.38 -11.30 7.46
N ALA A 77 -12.06 -10.62 6.38
CA ALA A 77 -10.98 -11.02 5.48
C ALA A 77 -9.57 -10.64 5.98
N THR A 78 -9.47 -9.92 7.08
CA THR A 78 -8.16 -9.55 7.65
C THR A 78 -7.46 -10.75 8.27
N VAL A 79 -6.12 -10.76 8.26
CA VAL A 79 -5.32 -11.83 8.87
C VAL A 79 -5.58 -12.00 10.37
N GLN A 80 -6.04 -10.94 11.05
CA GLN A 80 -6.40 -10.98 12.47
C GLN A 80 -7.60 -11.89 12.77
N ARG A 81 -8.39 -12.24 11.77
CA ARG A 81 -9.52 -13.17 11.87
C ARG A 81 -9.15 -14.62 11.49
N SER A 82 -7.95 -14.83 10.95
CA SER A 82 -7.45 -16.17 10.68
C SER A 82 -7.24 -16.96 11.97
N HIS A 83 -7.46 -18.27 11.89
CA HIS A 83 -7.18 -19.21 12.98
C HIS A 83 -5.68 -19.23 13.35
N LEU A 84 -4.81 -18.82 12.43
CA LEU A 84 -3.37 -18.73 12.66
C LEU A 84 -2.97 -17.58 13.57
N TRP A 85 -3.85 -16.55 13.74
CA TRP A 85 -3.52 -15.34 14.50
C TRP A 85 -3.06 -15.64 15.92
N HIS A 86 -3.62 -16.64 16.56
CA HIS A 86 -3.26 -17.03 17.94
C HIS A 86 -1.80 -17.50 18.07
N ASN A 87 -1.18 -17.92 16.97
CA ASN A 87 0.20 -18.41 16.94
C ASN A 87 1.19 -17.31 16.55
N ILE A 88 0.71 -16.07 16.26
CA ILE A 88 1.54 -14.96 15.79
C ILE A 88 2.04 -14.14 16.97
N CYS A 89 3.35 -13.96 17.06
CA CYS A 89 3.98 -13.02 17.97
C CYS A 89 4.12 -11.65 17.29
N LEU A 90 3.46 -10.60 17.83
CA LEU A 90 3.49 -9.26 17.27
C LEU A 90 4.77 -8.54 17.68
N LEU A 91 5.54 -8.11 16.69
CA LEU A 91 6.72 -7.27 16.86
C LEU A 91 6.44 -5.89 16.26
N HIS A 92 6.50 -4.85 17.09
CA HIS A 92 6.24 -3.49 16.67
C HIS A 92 7.54 -2.75 16.31
N LEU A 93 7.60 -2.13 15.14
CA LEU A 93 8.63 -1.15 14.79
C LEU A 93 8.31 0.15 15.53
N LYS A 94 9.23 0.64 16.35
CA LYS A 94 9.02 1.82 17.21
C LYS A 94 9.74 3.06 16.71
N GLU A 95 10.86 2.88 16.01
CA GLU A 95 11.68 3.99 15.52
C GLU A 95 11.50 4.19 14.03
N ASN A 96 11.18 5.42 13.64
CA ASN A 96 11.10 5.78 12.24
C ASN A 96 12.48 6.18 11.72
N MET A 97 13.20 5.23 11.13
CA MET A 97 14.55 5.44 10.58
C MET A 97 14.57 6.32 9.32
N CYS A 98 13.42 6.61 8.71
CA CYS A 98 13.33 7.47 7.53
C CYS A 98 13.33 8.97 7.88
N LEU A 99 13.15 9.31 9.15
CA LEU A 99 13.14 10.70 9.61
C LEU A 99 14.55 11.14 9.96
N ASN A 100 15.07 12.09 9.21
CA ASN A 100 16.18 12.89 9.67
C ASN A 100 15.68 13.79 10.81
N HIS A 101 16.45 14.00 11.87
CA HIS A 101 16.08 14.71 13.11
C HIS A 101 15.56 16.16 12.93
N ASN A 102 14.81 16.41 11.84
CA ASN A 102 14.19 17.68 11.54
C ASN A 102 12.82 17.77 12.25
N CYS A 103 12.64 18.79 13.06
CA CYS A 103 11.44 19.02 13.87
C CYS A 103 10.13 19.05 13.04
N GLN A 104 10.16 19.66 11.85
CA GLN A 104 8.98 19.72 10.97
C GLN A 104 8.58 18.35 10.41
N GLN A 105 9.57 17.52 10.05
CA GLN A 105 9.30 16.16 9.58
C GLN A 105 8.73 15.30 10.70
N ASN A 106 9.20 15.48 11.92
CA ASN A 106 8.69 14.75 13.08
C ASN A 106 7.24 15.12 13.40
N GLN A 107 6.88 16.41 13.30
CA GLN A 107 5.49 16.86 13.50
C GLN A 107 4.55 16.29 12.45
N PHE A 108 4.96 16.29 11.18
CA PHE A 108 4.17 15.72 10.10
C PHE A 108 4.02 14.20 10.24
N ALA A 109 5.07 13.48 10.59
CA ALA A 109 5.02 12.05 10.85
C ALA A 109 4.10 11.71 12.02
N HIS A 110 4.15 12.50 13.10
CA HIS A 110 3.25 12.33 14.23
C HIS A 110 1.78 12.55 13.84
N TRP A 111 1.50 13.58 13.04
CA TRP A 111 0.17 13.81 12.50
C TRP A 111 -0.32 12.65 11.62
N LEU A 112 0.54 12.07 10.77
CA LEU A 112 0.20 10.89 9.97
C LEU A 112 -0.14 9.69 10.83
N LEU A 113 0.59 9.46 11.91
CA LEU A 113 0.27 8.38 12.87
C LEU A 113 -1.07 8.61 13.56
N GLN A 114 -1.37 9.83 13.98
CA GLN A 114 -2.68 10.19 14.56
C GLN A 114 -3.81 9.94 13.55
N LEU A 115 -3.58 10.27 12.28
CA LEU A 115 -4.53 10.00 11.20
C LEU A 115 -4.74 8.49 11.03
N GLY A 116 -3.66 7.69 10.99
CA GLY A 116 -3.74 6.23 10.88
C GLY A 116 -4.43 5.57 12.08
N HIS A 117 -4.32 6.14 13.28
CA HIS A 117 -5.06 5.70 14.47
C HIS A 117 -6.52 6.18 14.53
N GLY A 118 -6.95 7.03 13.59
CA GLY A 118 -8.29 7.62 13.59
C GLY A 118 -8.51 8.68 14.67
N SER A 119 -7.46 9.13 15.37
CA SER A 119 -7.57 10.11 16.47
C SER A 119 -7.80 11.54 16.00
N THR A 120 -7.68 11.79 14.69
CA THR A 120 -7.95 13.10 14.06
C THR A 120 -9.36 13.22 13.52
N VAL A 121 -10.20 12.21 13.71
CA VAL A 121 -11.59 12.19 13.25
C VAL A 121 -12.49 12.87 14.26
N ASP A 122 -13.22 13.90 13.84
CA ASP A 122 -14.24 14.54 14.68
C ASP A 122 -15.52 13.72 14.66
N VAL A 123 -15.75 12.96 15.74
CA VAL A 123 -16.92 12.08 15.89
C VAL A 123 -18.20 12.85 16.22
N ASN A 124 -18.10 14.14 16.61
CA ASN A 124 -19.25 14.90 17.11
C ASN A 124 -20.17 15.44 16.01
N THR A 125 -19.71 15.44 14.75
CA THR A 125 -20.45 15.98 13.61
C THR A 125 -21.26 14.95 12.84
N GLY A 126 -21.25 13.67 13.24
CA GLY A 126 -21.92 12.57 12.51
C GLY A 126 -21.31 12.26 11.13
N SER A 127 -20.31 13.02 10.72
CA SER A 127 -19.51 12.83 9.52
C SER A 127 -18.05 12.74 9.93
N ALA A 128 -17.36 11.69 9.52
CA ALA A 128 -15.94 11.53 9.78
C ALA A 128 -15.15 12.59 9.00
N SER A 129 -14.88 13.72 9.61
CA SER A 129 -14.10 14.82 9.03
C SER A 129 -12.66 14.75 9.48
N ILE A 130 -11.74 14.81 8.54
CA ILE A 130 -10.29 14.84 8.78
C ILE A 130 -9.81 16.26 8.57
N TYR A 131 -9.12 16.83 9.56
CA TYR A 131 -8.47 18.11 9.42
C TYR A 131 -7.13 17.98 8.69
N LEU A 132 -7.03 18.55 7.49
CA LEU A 132 -5.78 18.58 6.74
C LEU A 132 -5.01 19.88 7.04
N PRO A 133 -3.69 19.80 7.27
CA PRO A 133 -2.87 20.99 7.40
C PRO A 133 -2.96 21.88 6.15
N PRO A 134 -3.13 23.21 6.30
CA PRO A 134 -3.36 24.10 5.16
C PRO A 134 -2.26 24.09 4.09
N ASN A 135 -1.03 23.79 4.51
CA ASN A 135 0.15 23.74 3.62
C ASN A 135 0.18 22.54 2.68
N ILE A 136 -0.68 21.53 2.88
CA ILE A 136 -0.77 20.35 2.00
C ILE A 136 -2.04 20.36 1.13
N ILE A 137 -2.85 21.41 1.21
CA ILE A 137 -4.10 21.51 0.46
C ILE A 137 -3.87 22.26 -0.84
N CYS A 138 -4.20 21.62 -1.97
CA CYS A 138 -4.41 22.30 -3.24
C CYS A 138 -5.91 22.57 -3.45
N LYS A 139 -6.26 23.77 -3.96
CA LYS A 139 -7.66 24.16 -4.14
C LYS A 139 -8.34 23.40 -5.25
N THR A 140 -7.61 23.11 -6.32
CA THR A 140 -8.12 22.38 -7.48
C THR A 140 -7.16 21.30 -7.94
N GLN A 141 -7.69 20.33 -8.69
CA GLN A 141 -6.87 19.30 -9.33
C GLN A 141 -5.88 19.92 -10.33
N ALA A 142 -6.28 20.97 -11.04
CA ALA A 142 -5.41 21.70 -11.96
C ALA A 142 -4.21 22.34 -11.24
N ASP A 143 -4.44 22.94 -10.06
CA ASP A 143 -3.36 23.52 -9.24
C ASP A 143 -2.37 22.43 -8.81
N LEU A 144 -2.86 21.24 -8.43
CA LEU A 144 -2.00 20.13 -8.05
C LEU A 144 -1.15 19.62 -9.22
N ILE A 145 -1.76 19.46 -10.39
CA ILE A 145 -1.04 19.08 -11.62
C ILE A 145 0.00 20.12 -11.98
N HIS A 146 -0.38 21.40 -11.93
CA HIS A 146 0.52 22.51 -12.22
C HIS A 146 1.69 22.56 -11.22
N PHE A 147 1.43 22.35 -9.94
CA PHE A 147 2.48 22.30 -8.91
C PHE A 147 3.50 21.19 -9.18
N LEU A 148 3.06 20.02 -9.61
CA LEU A 148 3.95 18.88 -9.84
C LEU A 148 4.68 18.93 -11.19
N TYR A 149 4.04 19.43 -12.24
CA TYR A 149 4.54 19.32 -13.62
C TYR A 149 4.81 20.66 -14.31
N SER A 150 4.51 21.82 -13.68
CA SER A 150 4.59 23.14 -14.31
C SER A 150 6.00 23.69 -14.52
N THR A 151 7.01 23.10 -13.92
CA THR A 151 8.40 23.59 -14.02
C THR A 151 9.04 23.32 -15.39
N THR A 152 8.35 22.66 -16.29
CA THR A 152 8.83 22.35 -17.63
C THR A 152 7.96 23.08 -18.65
N PRO A 153 8.49 24.01 -19.44
CA PRO A 153 7.81 24.37 -20.66
C PRO A 153 7.77 23.09 -21.50
N TYR A 154 6.57 22.65 -21.87
CA TYR A 154 6.33 21.44 -22.66
C TYR A 154 6.80 21.59 -24.11
N VAL A 155 8.03 22.05 -24.30
CA VAL A 155 8.69 22.24 -25.61
C VAL A 155 9.37 20.94 -26.06
N SER A 156 9.75 20.08 -25.09
CA SER A 156 10.34 18.78 -25.36
C SER A 156 9.96 17.78 -24.25
N MET A 157 9.97 16.49 -24.59
CA MET A 157 9.69 15.42 -23.63
C MET A 157 10.70 15.42 -22.49
N PRO A 158 10.27 15.46 -21.21
CA PRO A 158 11.16 15.40 -20.05
C PRO A 158 11.88 14.04 -19.98
N SER A 159 13.03 14.03 -19.32
CA SER A 159 13.78 12.79 -19.09
C SER A 159 13.02 11.83 -18.16
N LEU A 160 13.31 10.53 -18.22
CA LEU A 160 12.73 9.54 -17.31
C LEU A 160 12.96 9.88 -15.83
N GLN A 161 14.11 10.46 -15.48
CA GLN A 161 14.42 10.89 -14.11
C GLN A 161 13.47 11.98 -13.59
N TYR A 162 12.90 12.80 -14.48
CA TYR A 162 11.91 13.80 -14.13
C TYR A 162 10.64 13.14 -13.55
N PHE A 163 10.19 12.06 -14.17
CA PHE A 163 8.99 11.33 -13.76
C PHE A 163 9.22 10.48 -12.50
N TYR A 164 10.40 9.90 -12.31
CA TYR A 164 10.72 9.12 -11.09
C TYR A 164 10.58 9.90 -9.78
N LYS A 165 10.68 11.21 -9.84
CA LYS A 165 10.59 12.08 -8.66
C LYS A 165 9.21 12.67 -8.44
N ARG A 166 8.22 12.36 -9.31
CA ARG A 166 6.89 12.95 -9.28
C ARG A 166 5.83 11.90 -9.49
N VAL A 167 4.94 11.80 -8.53
CA VAL A 167 3.83 10.83 -8.54
C VAL A 167 2.57 11.52 -8.07
N LEU A 168 1.46 11.25 -8.78
CA LEU A 168 0.11 11.56 -8.34
C LEU A 168 -0.58 10.27 -7.92
N LEU A 169 -1.15 10.28 -6.73
CA LEU A 169 -1.93 9.17 -6.20
C LEU A 169 -3.42 9.53 -6.22
N ALA A 170 -4.26 8.58 -6.57
CA ALA A 170 -5.70 8.72 -6.49
C ALA A 170 -6.33 7.43 -5.93
N PRO A 171 -7.45 7.53 -5.20
CA PRO A 171 -8.05 6.38 -4.53
C PRO A 171 -8.71 5.38 -5.48
N LEU A 172 -9.12 5.81 -6.68
CA LEU A 172 -9.82 4.99 -7.66
C LEU A 172 -9.01 4.86 -8.95
N ASN A 173 -8.93 3.66 -9.50
CA ASN A 173 -8.24 3.37 -10.76
C ASN A 173 -8.76 4.20 -11.94
N ASP A 174 -10.06 4.50 -11.99
CA ASP A 174 -10.64 5.36 -13.01
C ASP A 174 -10.12 6.81 -12.92
N ASN A 175 -9.90 7.32 -11.71
CA ASN A 175 -9.30 8.62 -11.51
C ASN A 175 -7.83 8.63 -11.93
N VAL A 176 -7.08 7.56 -11.62
CA VAL A 176 -5.69 7.39 -12.08
C VAL A 176 -5.64 7.40 -13.61
N ARG A 177 -6.52 6.65 -14.27
CA ARG A 177 -6.58 6.60 -15.75
C ARG A 177 -6.88 7.97 -16.35
N LYS A 178 -7.88 8.69 -15.83
CA LYS A 178 -8.25 10.04 -16.28
C LYS A 178 -7.12 11.04 -16.08
N LEU A 179 -6.45 10.99 -14.91
CA LEU A 179 -5.31 11.84 -14.60
C LEU A 179 -4.12 11.57 -15.53
N ASN A 180 -3.79 10.31 -15.74
CA ASN A 180 -2.71 9.91 -16.64
C ASN A 180 -2.97 10.41 -18.08
N MET A 181 -4.20 10.22 -18.59
CA MET A 181 -4.56 10.73 -19.93
C MET A 181 -4.47 12.25 -20.00
N HIS A 182 -4.94 12.96 -18.96
CA HIS A 182 -4.86 14.40 -18.90
C HIS A 182 -3.41 14.89 -18.91
N ILE A 183 -2.55 14.27 -18.09
CA ILE A 183 -1.13 14.64 -17.98
C ILE A 183 -0.39 14.33 -19.29
N LEU A 184 -0.64 13.17 -19.90
CA LEU A 184 -0.03 12.80 -21.19
C LEU A 184 -0.37 13.79 -22.30
N ASN A 185 -1.59 14.31 -22.35
CA ASN A 185 -2.02 15.31 -23.31
C ASN A 185 -1.35 16.68 -23.12
N LEU A 186 -0.68 16.93 -21.99
CA LEU A 186 0.09 18.16 -21.76
C LEU A 186 1.49 18.10 -22.42
N PHE A 187 1.97 16.93 -22.82
CA PHE A 187 3.28 16.77 -23.44
C PHE A 187 3.20 16.90 -24.96
N PRO A 188 4.25 17.39 -25.62
CA PRO A 188 4.23 17.75 -27.03
C PRO A 188 4.33 16.55 -28.00
N ASP A 189 4.40 15.35 -27.49
CA ASP A 189 4.57 14.14 -28.31
C ASP A 189 3.23 13.59 -28.80
N HIS A 190 3.25 12.94 -29.98
CA HIS A 190 2.05 12.31 -30.52
C HIS A 190 1.88 10.90 -29.99
N PRO A 191 0.65 10.51 -29.63
CA PRO A 191 0.40 9.15 -29.13
C PRO A 191 0.63 8.11 -30.25
N HIS A 192 1.45 7.10 -29.96
CA HIS A 192 1.57 5.92 -30.79
C HIS A 192 0.60 4.85 -30.30
N THR A 193 -0.26 4.37 -31.22
CA THR A 193 -1.20 3.30 -30.92
C THR A 193 -0.58 1.95 -31.28
N TYR A 194 -0.45 1.09 -30.30
CA TYR A 194 -0.08 -0.30 -30.49
C TYR A 194 -1.34 -1.15 -30.37
N SER A 195 -1.63 -1.95 -31.38
CA SER A 195 -2.75 -2.90 -31.34
C SER A 195 -2.23 -4.25 -30.86
N SER A 196 -2.86 -4.80 -29.81
CA SER A 196 -2.62 -6.19 -29.41
C SER A 196 -3.37 -7.10 -30.38
N ALA A 197 -2.76 -8.23 -30.76
CA ALA A 197 -3.35 -9.26 -31.60
C ALA A 197 -4.06 -10.35 -30.78
N ASP A 198 -4.33 -10.10 -29.50
CA ASP A 198 -5.03 -11.02 -28.63
C ASP A 198 -6.52 -11.08 -29.04
N THR A 199 -6.91 -12.19 -29.64
CA THR A 199 -8.27 -12.59 -29.97
C THR A 199 -8.84 -13.46 -28.86
#